data_c63ce23f8f1727c1b8e41bee21be1acb
#
_entry.id   c63ce23f8f1727c1b8e41bee21be1acb
#
_cell.length_a   1.000
_cell.length_b   1.000
_cell.length_c   1.000
_cell.angle_alpha   90.00
_cell.angle_beta   90.00
_cell.angle_gamma   90.00
#
_symmetry.space_group_name_H-M   'P 1'
#
loop_
_entity.id
_entity.type
_entity.pdbx_description
1 polymer ?
#
loop_
_entity_poly.entity_id
_entity_poly.type
_entity_poly.pdbx_seq_one_letter_code
_entity_poly.pdbx_strand_id
1 'polypeptide(L)'
;MVKFNLLFALLITPLVCFGQNAYDYYGEKVQLEAHYFQSQNAGKLQGDKKLSYQGMDISNGYAVSAQSTGVITVYDLNGGNMSKEKQLKLSTFSKTANAYNVSFGTKKMTEEDVLPLLYVSGNHGVLNVEQIEKKFKNVNAVQTITLDAKFSKIDWAVDADNGFLYAFCTNKNGTHQIMRFIVPEVKEGEVSTVKLKTSDALDNYLVEKYYQGRSMTSTHGVYVHDGQLYITSGNGTPNDASRLYVWDLCGKMLRNVIDLSTATRDELKACSVHNGALYVQTQSSMYKLIF
;
A
#
# COMPACT_ATOMS: atom_id res chain seq x y z
N MET A 1 -19.45 48.56 -32.43
CA MET A 1 -19.84 47.64 -31.34
C MET A 1 -19.51 46.21 -31.79
N VAL A 2 -18.29 45.76 -31.52
CA VAL A 2 -17.77 44.46 -31.97
C VAL A 2 -17.91 43.50 -30.78
N LYS A 3 -18.72 42.46 -30.91
CA LYS A 3 -18.86 41.39 -29.91
C LYS A 3 -17.68 40.43 -30.05
N PHE A 4 -16.80 40.40 -29.06
CA PHE A 4 -15.81 39.37 -28.91
C PHE A 4 -16.47 38.13 -28.33
N ASN A 5 -16.60 37.08 -29.13
CA ASN A 5 -16.91 35.72 -28.65
C ASN A 5 -15.61 35.07 -28.17
N LEU A 6 -15.47 34.97 -26.87
CA LEU A 6 -14.39 34.20 -26.25
C LEU A 6 -14.76 32.71 -26.36
N LEU A 7 -14.12 32.00 -27.28
CA LEU A 7 -14.20 30.55 -27.40
C LEU A 7 -13.28 29.97 -26.34
N PHE A 8 -13.85 29.48 -25.24
CA PHE A 8 -13.12 28.66 -24.28
C PHE A 8 -12.89 27.29 -24.94
N ALA A 9 -11.70 27.09 -25.49
CA ALA A 9 -11.23 25.75 -25.84
C ALA A 9 -10.89 25.03 -24.56
N LEU A 10 -11.80 24.16 -24.09
CA LEU A 10 -11.50 23.18 -23.07
C LEU A 10 -10.47 22.22 -23.68
N LEU A 11 -9.22 22.37 -23.30
CA LEU A 11 -8.18 21.37 -23.53
C LEU A 11 -8.51 20.17 -22.60
N ILE A 12 -9.33 19.27 -23.15
CA ILE A 12 -9.42 17.91 -22.59
C ILE A 12 -8.11 17.23 -22.95
N THR A 13 -7.11 17.34 -22.08
CA THR A 13 -5.98 16.42 -22.16
C THR A 13 -6.53 15.02 -21.93
N PRO A 14 -6.42 14.10 -22.90
CA PRO A 14 -6.81 12.71 -22.62
C PRO A 14 -5.91 12.23 -21.49
N LEU A 15 -6.53 11.85 -20.35
CA LEU A 15 -5.86 11.01 -19.38
C LEU A 15 -5.55 9.71 -20.12
N VAL A 16 -4.37 9.60 -20.64
CA VAL A 16 -3.89 8.38 -21.26
C VAL A 16 -3.65 7.40 -20.13
N CYS A 17 -4.64 6.57 -19.83
CA CYS A 17 -4.47 5.44 -18.94
C CYS A 17 -3.51 4.45 -19.58
N PHE A 18 -2.30 4.40 -19.07
CA PHE A 18 -1.26 3.47 -19.49
C PHE A 18 -1.42 2.14 -18.77
N GLY A 19 -2.04 1.15 -19.38
CA GLY A 19 -2.18 -0.19 -18.81
C GLY A 19 -2.27 -1.25 -19.88
N GLN A 20 -1.34 -2.19 -19.82
CA GLN A 20 -1.39 -3.41 -20.66
C GLN A 20 -2.45 -4.35 -20.15
N ASN A 21 -3.62 -4.44 -20.50
CA ASN A 21 -4.70 -5.33 -20.07
C ASN A 21 -5.50 -4.81 -18.87
N ALA A 22 -6.36 -3.85 -19.08
CA ALA A 22 -7.48 -3.62 -18.20
C ALA A 22 -8.51 -4.76 -18.35
N TYR A 23 -9.16 -5.12 -17.24
CA TYR A 23 -10.31 -5.99 -17.25
C TYR A 23 -11.54 -5.11 -17.00
N ASP A 24 -12.59 -5.31 -17.77
CA ASP A 24 -13.87 -4.69 -17.49
C ASP A 24 -14.57 -5.35 -16.30
N TYR A 25 -15.76 -4.87 -15.94
CA TYR A 25 -16.58 -5.43 -14.88
C TYR A 25 -16.92 -6.91 -15.02
N TYR A 26 -16.86 -7.45 -16.23
CA TYR A 26 -17.25 -8.81 -16.59
C TYR A 26 -16.06 -9.74 -16.77
N GLY A 27 -14.86 -9.25 -16.51
CA GLY A 27 -13.63 -10.01 -16.70
C GLY A 27 -13.23 -10.18 -18.15
N GLU A 28 -13.84 -9.46 -19.08
CA GLU A 28 -13.41 -9.40 -20.45
C GLU A 28 -12.09 -8.64 -20.54
N LYS A 29 -11.18 -9.18 -21.34
CA LYS A 29 -9.88 -8.57 -21.57
C LYS A 29 -10.05 -7.34 -22.45
N VAL A 30 -10.11 -6.17 -21.87
CA VAL A 30 -10.04 -4.93 -22.64
C VAL A 30 -8.61 -4.75 -23.08
N GLN A 31 -8.35 -4.87 -24.38
CA GLN A 31 -7.07 -4.47 -24.95
C GLN A 31 -6.98 -2.95 -24.87
N LEU A 32 -6.39 -2.47 -23.78
CA LEU A 32 -5.85 -1.11 -23.78
C LEU A 32 -4.56 -1.17 -24.63
N GLU A 33 -4.40 -0.22 -25.54
CA GLU A 33 -3.15 -0.09 -26.27
C GLU A 33 -2.00 -0.05 -25.27
N ALA A 34 -1.01 -0.93 -25.50
CA ALA A 34 0.13 -1.10 -24.60
C ALA A 34 0.96 0.17 -24.57
N HIS A 35 0.77 0.98 -23.56
CA HIS A 35 1.71 2.03 -23.25
C HIS A 35 2.77 1.44 -22.31
N TYR A 36 4.01 1.48 -22.75
CA TYR A 36 5.16 0.98 -21.99
C TYR A 36 5.40 1.91 -20.81
N PHE A 37 5.26 1.39 -19.59
CA PHE A 37 5.75 2.08 -18.40
C PHE A 37 7.26 2.09 -18.41
N GLN A 38 7.85 3.26 -18.33
CA GLN A 38 9.25 3.38 -17.99
C GLN A 38 9.37 3.22 -16.47
N SER A 39 10.10 2.21 -16.04
CA SER A 39 10.48 2.05 -14.65
C SER A 39 11.93 2.47 -14.45
N GLN A 40 12.15 3.35 -13.50
CA GLN A 40 13.48 3.68 -13.02
C GLN A 40 13.76 2.89 -11.76
N ASN A 41 14.85 2.11 -11.76
CA ASN A 41 15.31 1.45 -10.54
C ASN A 41 15.76 2.53 -9.54
N ALA A 42 15.03 2.71 -8.46
CA ALA A 42 15.35 3.68 -7.42
C ALA A 42 16.52 3.21 -6.54
N GLY A 43 16.70 1.89 -6.40
CA GLY A 43 17.80 1.29 -5.67
C GLY A 43 17.53 -0.13 -5.20
N LYS A 44 18.61 -0.82 -4.80
CA LYS A 44 18.53 -2.13 -4.15
C LYS A 44 18.19 -1.99 -2.68
N LEU A 45 17.34 -2.86 -2.18
CA LEU A 45 16.99 -2.93 -0.78
C LEU A 45 18.18 -3.46 0.05
N GLN A 46 18.42 -2.85 1.21
CA GLN A 46 19.61 -3.09 2.05
C GLN A 46 19.20 -3.47 3.49
N GLY A 47 18.33 -4.47 3.64
CA GLY A 47 17.91 -4.99 4.92
C GLY A 47 18.74 -6.18 5.42
N ASP A 48 18.16 -6.97 6.31
CA ASP A 48 18.73 -8.25 6.73
C ASP A 48 18.58 -9.28 5.60
N LYS A 49 19.69 -9.81 5.12
CA LYS A 49 19.71 -10.77 3.98
C LYS A 49 19.01 -12.10 4.27
N LYS A 50 18.71 -12.39 5.54
CA LYS A 50 18.02 -13.62 5.97
C LYS A 50 16.50 -13.46 6.04
N LEU A 51 16.00 -12.22 5.88
CA LEU A 51 14.60 -11.89 6.01
C LEU A 51 14.04 -11.44 4.67
N SER A 52 12.83 -11.90 4.35
CA SER A 52 12.12 -11.45 3.16
C SER A 52 11.50 -10.07 3.37
N TYR A 53 11.54 -9.23 2.35
CA TYR A 53 10.81 -7.96 2.33
C TYR A 53 9.31 -8.21 2.21
N GLN A 54 8.51 -7.36 2.85
CA GLN A 54 7.05 -7.52 2.93
C GLN A 54 6.30 -6.24 2.53
N GLY A 55 6.38 -5.19 3.31
CA GLY A 55 5.65 -3.95 3.11
C GLY A 55 6.55 -2.75 2.92
N MET A 56 6.03 -1.69 2.32
CA MET A 56 6.71 -0.40 2.17
C MET A 56 5.67 0.72 2.12
N ASP A 57 6.00 1.83 2.78
CA ASP A 57 5.28 3.09 2.57
C ASP A 57 6.26 4.27 2.64
N ILE A 58 5.85 5.43 2.08
CA ILE A 58 6.66 6.62 1.96
C ILE A 58 5.95 7.81 2.62
N SER A 59 6.68 8.51 3.48
CA SER A 59 6.21 9.77 4.08
C SER A 59 7.38 10.73 4.26
N ASN A 60 7.15 12.02 4.05
CA ASN A 60 8.13 13.09 4.24
C ASN A 60 9.48 12.84 3.53
N GLY A 61 9.44 12.22 2.34
CA GLY A 61 10.65 11.88 1.57
C GLY A 61 11.44 10.68 2.10
N TYR A 62 10.90 9.94 3.06
CA TYR A 62 11.50 8.72 3.57
C TYR A 62 10.63 7.51 3.27
N ALA A 63 11.23 6.46 2.69
CA ALA A 63 10.59 5.17 2.54
C ALA A 63 10.93 4.28 3.74
N VAL A 64 9.92 3.66 4.34
CA VAL A 64 10.11 2.61 5.34
C VAL A 64 9.75 1.27 4.70
N SER A 65 10.73 0.38 4.63
CA SER A 65 10.56 -0.97 4.10
C SER A 65 10.65 -1.98 5.23
N ALA A 66 9.59 -2.75 5.43
CA ALA A 66 9.52 -3.79 6.46
C ALA A 66 9.91 -5.16 5.91
N GLN A 67 10.61 -5.92 6.73
CA GLN A 67 10.94 -7.32 6.49
C GLN A 67 10.18 -8.21 7.47
N SER A 68 10.03 -9.49 7.11
CA SER A 68 9.45 -10.49 8.00
C SER A 68 10.12 -10.44 9.38
N THR A 69 9.40 -10.77 10.43
CA THR A 69 9.82 -10.67 11.84
C THR A 69 9.96 -9.25 12.41
N GLY A 70 9.75 -8.18 11.61
CA GLY A 70 9.66 -6.81 12.11
C GLY A 70 10.99 -6.03 12.10
N VAL A 71 11.90 -6.35 11.20
CA VAL A 71 13.01 -5.45 10.86
C VAL A 71 12.50 -4.43 9.85
N ILE A 72 12.77 -3.15 10.08
CA ILE A 72 12.49 -2.08 9.12
C ILE A 72 13.78 -1.38 8.70
N THR A 73 13.80 -0.93 7.46
CA THR A 73 14.88 -0.08 6.94
C THR A 73 14.29 1.24 6.46
N VAL A 74 14.82 2.34 6.94
CA VAL A 74 14.47 3.70 6.51
C VAL A 74 15.42 4.09 5.38
N TYR A 75 14.86 4.57 4.27
CA TYR A 75 15.61 5.09 3.13
C TYR A 75 15.25 6.56 2.92
N ASP A 76 16.23 7.40 2.68
CA ASP A 76 16.04 8.78 2.22
C ASP A 76 15.88 8.80 0.70
N LEU A 77 14.82 9.46 0.22
CA LEU A 77 14.52 9.69 -1.19
C LEU A 77 14.70 11.16 -1.60
N ASN A 78 15.02 12.07 -0.66
CA ASN A 78 15.09 13.51 -0.92
C ASN A 78 16.27 13.90 -1.82
N GLY A 79 17.34 13.11 -1.83
CA GLY A 79 18.54 13.35 -2.64
C GLY A 79 18.45 12.88 -4.09
N GLY A 80 17.26 12.44 -4.56
CA GLY A 80 17.04 11.92 -5.92
C GLY A 80 17.47 10.45 -6.11
N ASN A 81 18.39 9.94 -5.32
CA ASN A 81 18.76 8.53 -5.24
C ASN A 81 18.41 7.97 -3.87
N MET A 82 17.88 6.77 -3.85
CA MET A 82 17.56 6.08 -2.60
C MET A 82 18.84 5.80 -1.81
N SER A 83 18.93 6.32 -0.59
CA SER A 83 20.02 6.04 0.34
C SER A 83 19.51 5.44 1.64
N LYS A 84 20.24 4.45 2.19
CA LYS A 84 19.89 3.83 3.47
C LYS A 84 20.28 4.77 4.62
N GLU A 85 19.30 5.19 5.39
CA GLU A 85 19.49 6.00 6.59
C GLU A 85 19.71 5.13 7.83
N LYS A 86 18.76 4.24 8.11
CA LYS A 86 18.77 3.46 9.35
C LYS A 86 18.08 2.10 9.18
N GLN A 87 18.56 1.15 9.95
CA GLN A 87 17.85 -0.12 10.16
C GLN A 87 17.43 -0.22 11.62
N LEU A 88 16.17 -0.53 11.86
CA LEU A 88 15.54 -0.59 13.17
C LEU A 88 14.81 -1.92 13.34
N LYS A 89 14.41 -2.21 14.58
CA LYS A 89 13.50 -3.29 14.89
C LYS A 89 12.23 -2.69 15.41
N LEU A 90 11.09 -3.14 14.89
CA LEU A 90 9.79 -2.81 15.45
C LEU A 90 9.73 -3.25 16.92
N SER A 91 8.93 -2.58 17.73
CA SER A 91 8.74 -2.99 19.14
C SER A 91 8.14 -4.38 19.24
N THR A 92 7.36 -4.77 18.23
CA THR A 92 6.76 -6.10 18.07
C THR A 92 7.68 -7.11 17.38
N PHE A 93 8.96 -6.78 17.17
CA PHE A 93 9.95 -7.68 16.58
C PHE A 93 10.02 -8.99 17.33
N SER A 94 9.84 -10.11 16.61
CA SER A 94 9.94 -11.47 17.14
C SER A 94 10.30 -12.45 16.03
N LYS A 95 10.99 -13.53 16.36
CA LYS A 95 11.30 -14.60 15.38
C LYS A 95 10.06 -15.31 14.85
N THR A 96 8.95 -15.22 15.55
CA THR A 96 7.67 -15.85 15.20
C THR A 96 6.61 -14.84 14.74
N ALA A 97 6.85 -13.55 14.93
CA ALA A 97 6.00 -12.49 14.37
C ALA A 97 6.27 -12.33 12.88
N ASN A 98 5.24 -11.99 12.14
CA ASN A 98 5.37 -11.53 10.77
C ASN A 98 4.94 -10.06 10.70
N ALA A 99 5.73 -9.24 10.02
CA ALA A 99 5.31 -7.95 9.52
C ALA A 99 4.97 -8.13 8.04
N TYR A 100 3.76 -7.76 7.67
CA TYR A 100 3.30 -7.86 6.28
C TYR A 100 3.26 -6.47 5.65
N ASN A 101 2.08 -5.87 5.52
CA ASN A 101 1.91 -4.55 4.98
C ASN A 101 2.29 -3.47 6.01
N VAL A 102 2.80 -2.35 5.53
CA VAL A 102 3.00 -1.14 6.33
C VAL A 102 2.31 0.05 5.67
N SER A 103 1.80 0.97 6.47
CA SER A 103 1.17 2.19 6.01
C SER A 103 1.41 3.31 7.01
N PHE A 104 1.67 4.52 6.54
CA PHE A 104 1.74 5.69 7.40
C PHE A 104 0.36 6.28 7.65
N GLY A 105 0.13 6.73 8.90
CA GLY A 105 -0.97 7.63 9.22
C GLY A 105 -0.57 9.09 9.06
N THR A 106 -1.41 9.99 9.59
CA THR A 106 -1.14 11.44 9.59
C THR A 106 -0.55 11.92 10.91
N LYS A 107 -0.87 11.24 12.00
CA LYS A 107 -0.52 11.67 13.36
C LYS A 107 0.96 11.39 13.65
N LYS A 108 1.66 12.38 14.15
CA LYS A 108 2.96 12.25 14.83
C LYS A 108 2.69 12.21 16.34
N MET A 109 3.51 11.49 17.09
CA MET A 109 3.40 11.49 18.56
C MET A 109 4.01 12.73 19.16
N THR A 110 5.08 13.25 18.55
CA THR A 110 5.71 14.51 18.95
C THR A 110 6.00 15.36 17.72
N GLU A 111 6.13 16.67 17.90
CA GLU A 111 6.50 17.60 16.82
C GLU A 111 7.91 17.33 16.26
N GLU A 112 8.75 16.67 17.05
CA GLU A 112 10.12 16.34 16.66
C GLU A 112 10.22 15.07 15.80
N ASP A 113 9.16 14.27 15.74
CA ASP A 113 9.16 13.06 14.92
C ASP A 113 9.16 13.45 13.42
N VAL A 114 10.10 12.87 12.68
CA VAL A 114 10.20 13.08 11.22
C VAL A 114 9.04 12.42 10.51
N LEU A 115 8.65 11.21 10.96
CA LEU A 115 7.63 10.38 10.36
C LEU A 115 6.35 10.36 11.20
N PRO A 116 5.18 10.26 10.58
CA PRO A 116 3.96 9.95 11.30
C PRO A 116 3.98 8.50 11.81
N LEU A 117 2.95 8.13 12.57
CA LEU A 117 2.79 6.77 13.08
C LEU A 117 2.76 5.76 11.94
N LEU A 118 3.47 4.65 12.14
CA LEU A 118 3.55 3.53 11.22
C LEU A 118 2.58 2.43 11.66
N TYR A 119 1.69 2.04 10.77
CA TYR A 119 0.72 0.96 10.95
C TYR A 119 1.27 -0.29 10.28
N VAL A 120 1.46 -1.36 11.05
CA VAL A 120 2.11 -2.59 10.60
C VAL A 120 1.16 -3.77 10.73
N SER A 121 0.77 -4.35 9.61
CA SER A 121 -0.02 -5.57 9.56
C SER A 121 0.81 -6.75 10.08
N GLY A 122 0.29 -7.47 11.06
CA GLY A 122 0.94 -8.62 11.67
C GLY A 122 0.16 -9.93 11.49
N ASN A 123 0.62 -10.97 12.16
CA ASN A 123 -0.05 -12.26 12.19
C ASN A 123 -1.49 -12.17 12.72
N HIS A 124 -2.35 -13.04 12.23
CA HIS A 124 -3.74 -13.18 12.69
C HIS A 124 -4.59 -11.91 12.55
N GLY A 125 -4.23 -11.03 11.62
CA GLY A 125 -4.96 -9.79 11.37
C GLY A 125 -4.74 -8.70 12.40
N VAL A 126 -3.76 -8.84 13.28
CA VAL A 126 -3.35 -7.80 14.22
C VAL A 126 -2.71 -6.65 13.45
N LEU A 127 -3.06 -5.42 13.81
CA LEU A 127 -2.42 -4.21 13.34
C LEU A 127 -1.71 -3.54 14.51
N ASN A 128 -0.40 -3.41 14.40
CA ASN A 128 0.42 -2.71 15.38
C ASN A 128 0.67 -1.28 14.90
N VAL A 129 0.49 -0.32 15.78
CA VAL A 129 0.78 1.09 15.52
C VAL A 129 2.04 1.46 16.27
N GLU A 130 3.03 1.93 15.54
CA GLU A 130 4.40 2.14 16.02
C GLU A 130 4.83 3.59 15.79
N GLN A 131 5.46 4.19 16.79
CA GLN A 131 6.17 5.46 16.66
C GLN A 131 7.61 5.19 16.27
N ILE A 132 8.10 5.82 15.22
CA ILE A 132 9.53 5.93 14.92
C ILE A 132 10.00 7.26 15.48
N GLU A 133 10.76 7.22 16.58
CA GLU A 133 11.24 8.42 17.26
C GLU A 133 12.14 9.28 16.37
N LYS A 134 12.25 10.55 16.74
CA LYS A 134 13.14 11.54 16.08
C LYS A 134 14.51 10.96 15.77
N LYS A 135 15.06 11.34 14.62
CA LYS A 135 16.37 10.86 14.12
C LYS A 135 16.44 9.33 14.01
N PHE A 136 15.31 8.67 13.86
CA PHE A 136 15.22 7.20 13.74
C PHE A 136 15.92 6.47 14.89
N LYS A 137 15.74 6.95 16.13
CA LYS A 137 16.46 6.45 17.29
C LYS A 137 15.94 5.09 17.76
N ASN A 138 14.63 5.02 18.03
CA ASN A 138 13.93 3.84 18.52
C ASN A 138 12.59 3.69 17.81
N VAL A 139 11.96 2.54 18.03
CA VAL A 139 10.59 2.27 17.61
C VAL A 139 9.81 1.80 18.83
N ASN A 140 8.66 2.43 19.10
CA ASN A 140 7.83 2.16 20.26
C ASN A 140 6.41 1.81 19.83
N ALA A 141 5.83 0.74 20.38
CA ALA A 141 4.41 0.47 20.21
C ALA A 141 3.58 1.52 20.92
N VAL A 142 2.54 2.00 20.27
CA VAL A 142 1.59 2.97 20.83
C VAL A 142 0.16 2.44 20.84
N GLN A 143 -0.18 1.53 19.92
CA GLN A 143 -1.51 0.94 19.90
C GLN A 143 -1.46 -0.44 19.21
N THR A 144 -2.36 -1.34 19.62
CA THR A 144 -2.65 -2.59 18.92
C THR A 144 -4.13 -2.61 18.54
N ILE A 145 -4.43 -2.90 17.28
CA ILE A 145 -5.78 -2.97 16.75
C ILE A 145 -6.05 -4.40 16.29
N THR A 146 -7.21 -4.93 16.63
CA THR A 146 -7.67 -6.27 16.22
C THR A 146 -9.09 -6.19 15.66
N LEU A 147 -9.47 -7.16 14.83
CA LEU A 147 -10.82 -7.29 14.31
C LEU A 147 -11.52 -8.50 14.96
N ASP A 148 -12.83 -8.40 15.21
CA ASP A 148 -13.62 -9.46 15.83
C ASP A 148 -13.93 -10.66 14.92
N ALA A 149 -13.54 -10.59 13.64
CA ALA A 149 -13.70 -11.64 12.65
C ALA A 149 -12.38 -12.32 12.30
N LYS A 150 -12.46 -13.57 11.82
CA LYS A 150 -11.30 -14.38 11.42
C LYS A 150 -11.22 -14.51 9.91
N PHE A 151 -10.12 -14.03 9.35
CA PHE A 151 -9.73 -14.16 7.95
C PHE A 151 -8.45 -14.99 7.83
N SER A 152 -8.16 -15.47 6.65
CA SER A 152 -6.86 -16.12 6.35
C SER A 152 -5.72 -15.11 6.43
N LYS A 153 -5.98 -13.89 5.95
CA LYS A 153 -5.04 -12.76 5.97
C LYS A 153 -5.81 -11.45 6.07
N ILE A 154 -5.25 -10.46 6.74
CA ILE A 154 -5.72 -9.07 6.71
C ILE A 154 -4.50 -8.19 6.44
N ASP A 155 -4.55 -7.45 5.35
CA ASP A 155 -3.65 -6.35 5.08
C ASP A 155 -4.36 -5.04 5.38
N TRP A 156 -3.77 -4.23 6.21
CA TRP A 156 -4.32 -2.96 6.63
C TRP A 156 -3.64 -1.81 5.87
N ALA A 157 -4.41 -0.82 5.47
CA ALA A 157 -3.91 0.42 4.90
C ALA A 157 -4.62 1.63 5.51
N VAL A 158 -3.88 2.70 5.73
CA VAL A 158 -4.42 3.98 6.20
C VAL A 158 -4.62 4.89 5.00
N ASP A 159 -5.82 5.42 4.87
CA ASP A 159 -6.12 6.58 4.04
C ASP A 159 -5.79 7.83 4.86
N ALA A 160 -4.56 8.27 4.73
CA ALA A 160 -4.06 9.40 5.51
C ALA A 160 -4.80 10.71 5.18
N ASP A 161 -5.29 10.86 3.96
CA ASP A 161 -5.98 12.09 3.51
C ASP A 161 -7.36 12.23 4.13
N ASN A 162 -8.06 11.10 4.37
CA ASN A 162 -9.44 11.09 4.83
C ASN A 162 -9.62 10.53 6.26
N GLY A 163 -8.56 10.06 6.89
CA GLY A 163 -8.62 9.52 8.26
C GLY A 163 -9.33 8.16 8.36
N PHE A 164 -9.29 7.35 7.30
CA PHE A 164 -9.89 6.02 7.29
C PHE A 164 -8.82 4.92 7.38
N LEU A 165 -9.23 3.83 8.00
CA LEU A 165 -8.47 2.58 8.08
C LEU A 165 -9.20 1.54 7.23
N TYR A 166 -8.51 0.99 6.25
CA TYR A 166 -9.02 -0.07 5.38
C TYR A 166 -8.43 -1.41 5.77
N ALA A 167 -9.29 -2.43 5.85
CA ALA A 167 -8.90 -3.83 5.97
C ALA A 167 -9.19 -4.53 4.65
N PHE A 168 -8.15 -4.99 3.97
CA PHE A 168 -8.25 -5.90 2.83
C PHE A 168 -8.08 -7.33 3.35
N CYS A 169 -9.17 -8.05 3.39
CA CYS A 169 -9.27 -9.35 4.03
C CYS A 169 -9.33 -10.46 2.99
N THR A 170 -8.54 -11.50 3.16
CA THR A 170 -8.65 -12.74 2.38
C THR A 170 -9.44 -13.77 3.20
N ASN A 171 -10.55 -14.23 2.65
CA ASN A 171 -11.37 -15.28 3.23
C ASN A 171 -10.69 -16.67 3.07
N LYS A 172 -11.16 -17.65 3.83
CA LYS A 172 -10.63 -19.03 3.74
C LYS A 172 -10.84 -19.69 2.38
N ASN A 173 -11.84 -19.25 1.64
CA ASN A 173 -12.13 -19.74 0.28
C ASN A 173 -11.38 -18.96 -0.82
N GLY A 174 -10.51 -18.02 -0.44
CA GLY A 174 -9.71 -17.21 -1.37
C GLY A 174 -10.43 -15.97 -1.90
N THR A 175 -11.67 -15.70 -1.51
CA THR A 175 -12.34 -14.43 -1.86
C THR A 175 -11.84 -13.29 -1.00
N HIS A 176 -12.03 -12.05 -1.48
CA HIS A 176 -11.53 -10.87 -0.82
C HIS A 176 -12.68 -9.98 -0.32
N GLN A 177 -12.46 -9.35 0.82
CA GLN A 177 -13.40 -8.44 1.44
C GLN A 177 -12.70 -7.15 1.81
N ILE A 178 -13.33 -6.02 1.50
CA ILE A 178 -12.86 -4.69 1.90
C ILE A 178 -13.78 -4.18 2.99
N MET A 179 -13.19 -3.73 4.10
CA MET A 179 -13.89 -3.02 5.16
C MET A 179 -13.21 -1.67 5.40
N ARG A 180 -14.01 -0.65 5.71
CA ARG A 180 -13.56 0.69 6.03
C ARG A 180 -13.99 1.08 7.44
N PHE A 181 -13.05 1.59 8.22
CA PHE A 181 -13.26 2.08 9.59
C PHE A 181 -12.72 3.51 9.73
N ILE A 182 -13.10 4.21 10.78
CA ILE A 182 -12.39 5.41 11.22
C ILE A 182 -11.08 4.94 11.87
N VAL A 183 -9.96 5.64 11.59
CA VAL A 183 -8.69 5.37 12.26
C VAL A 183 -8.88 5.57 13.78
N PRO A 184 -8.61 4.56 14.62
CA PRO A 184 -8.73 4.72 16.07
C PRO A 184 -7.77 5.78 16.59
N GLU A 185 -8.25 6.57 17.56
CA GLU A 185 -7.45 7.60 18.18
C GLU A 185 -6.28 6.99 18.97
N VAL A 186 -5.09 7.57 18.81
CA VAL A 186 -3.91 7.25 19.62
C VAL A 186 -3.66 8.38 20.60
N LYS A 187 -3.48 8.05 21.88
CA LYS A 187 -3.20 9.01 22.96
C LYS A 187 -1.72 8.98 23.31
N GLU A 188 -1.16 10.15 23.56
CA GLU A 188 0.22 10.29 23.99
C GLU A 188 0.44 9.69 25.39
N GLY A 189 1.56 8.97 25.55
CA GLY A 189 1.93 8.35 26.82
C GLY A 189 1.15 7.08 27.19
N GLU A 190 0.26 6.60 26.33
CA GLU A 190 -0.59 5.44 26.58
C GLU A 190 -0.39 4.39 25.47
N VAL A 191 -0.12 3.14 25.85
CA VAL A 191 -0.17 2.02 24.91
C VAL A 191 -1.55 1.38 25.00
N SER A 192 -2.35 1.52 23.94
CA SER A 192 -3.75 1.11 23.95
C SER A 192 -4.01 -0.15 23.12
N THR A 193 -5.11 -0.82 23.41
CA THR A 193 -5.63 -1.92 22.59
C THR A 193 -7.04 -1.62 22.16
N VAL A 194 -7.30 -1.68 20.85
CA VAL A 194 -8.61 -1.45 20.25
C VAL A 194 -9.08 -2.73 19.56
N LYS A 195 -10.32 -3.11 19.83
CA LYS A 195 -10.99 -4.20 19.14
C LYS A 195 -12.09 -3.63 18.26
N LEU A 196 -11.85 -3.61 16.96
CA LEU A 196 -12.86 -3.25 15.97
C LEU A 196 -13.86 -4.39 15.80
N LYS A 197 -15.12 -4.04 15.56
CA LYS A 197 -16.16 -5.00 15.21
C LYS A 197 -16.51 -4.82 13.74
N THR A 198 -16.82 -5.91 13.08
CA THR A 198 -17.29 -5.86 11.68
C THR A 198 -18.55 -5.01 11.51
N SER A 199 -19.38 -4.91 12.58
CA SER A 199 -20.54 -4.03 12.64
C SER A 199 -20.21 -2.54 12.68
N ASP A 200 -18.98 -2.18 13.09
CA ASP A 200 -18.54 -0.78 13.20
C ASP A 200 -17.96 -0.27 11.87
N ALA A 201 -17.86 -1.15 10.87
CA ALA A 201 -17.37 -0.78 9.55
C ALA A 201 -18.33 0.18 8.85
N LEU A 202 -17.80 1.31 8.40
CA LEU A 202 -18.54 2.29 7.60
C LEU A 202 -18.89 1.76 6.21
N ASP A 203 -18.09 0.80 5.72
CA ASP A 203 -18.31 0.08 4.49
C ASP A 203 -17.77 -1.36 4.64
N ASN A 204 -18.47 -2.32 4.06
CA ASN A 204 -18.11 -3.74 4.17
C ASN A 204 -18.69 -4.51 2.97
N TYR A 205 -17.83 -4.99 2.06
CA TYR A 205 -18.28 -5.69 0.87
C TYR A 205 -17.25 -6.71 0.34
N LEU A 206 -17.75 -7.72 -0.38
CA LEU A 206 -16.92 -8.68 -1.12
C LEU A 206 -16.49 -8.08 -2.46
N VAL A 207 -15.20 -8.13 -2.76
CA VAL A 207 -14.61 -7.64 -4.02
C VAL A 207 -15.19 -8.40 -5.21
N GLU A 208 -15.33 -9.73 -5.11
CA GLU A 208 -15.83 -10.60 -6.18
C GLU A 208 -17.31 -10.36 -6.52
N LYS A 209 -18.04 -9.61 -5.69
CA LYS A 209 -19.39 -9.16 -6.01
C LYS A 209 -19.42 -8.10 -7.12
N TYR A 210 -18.32 -7.35 -7.25
CA TYR A 210 -18.14 -6.24 -8.18
C TYR A 210 -17.07 -6.51 -9.24
N TYR A 211 -16.29 -7.57 -9.08
CA TYR A 211 -15.23 -7.97 -9.99
C TYR A 211 -15.25 -9.48 -10.20
N GLN A 212 -15.60 -9.91 -11.41
CA GLN A 212 -15.68 -11.32 -11.80
C GLN A 212 -14.52 -11.73 -12.73
N GLY A 213 -13.49 -10.90 -12.81
CA GLY A 213 -12.32 -11.18 -13.62
C GLY A 213 -11.42 -12.28 -13.04
N ARG A 214 -10.18 -12.34 -13.54
CA ARG A 214 -9.18 -13.28 -13.06
C ARG A 214 -8.97 -13.09 -11.55
N SER A 215 -9.01 -14.18 -10.79
CA SER A 215 -8.76 -14.16 -9.34
C SER A 215 -7.47 -13.40 -9.02
N MET A 216 -7.53 -12.51 -8.02
CA MET A 216 -6.36 -11.87 -7.44
C MET A 216 -5.65 -12.88 -6.55
N THR A 217 -4.82 -13.74 -7.17
CA THR A 217 -3.99 -14.71 -6.44
C THR A 217 -2.73 -14.02 -5.93
N SER A 218 -2.14 -14.57 -4.87
CA SER A 218 -0.84 -14.11 -4.35
C SER A 218 -0.81 -12.59 -4.05
N THR A 219 -1.84 -12.09 -3.35
CA THR A 219 -1.85 -10.69 -2.88
C THR A 219 -0.84 -10.50 -1.75
N HIS A 220 -0.03 -9.43 -1.82
CA HIS A 220 1.08 -9.20 -0.90
C HIS A 220 0.89 -7.98 -0.01
N GLY A 221 0.52 -6.85 -0.54
CA GLY A 221 0.29 -5.62 0.20
C GLY A 221 -0.79 -4.75 -0.40
N VAL A 222 -1.23 -3.78 0.36
CA VAL A 222 -2.24 -2.80 -0.05
C VAL A 222 -1.81 -1.39 0.34
N TYR A 223 -2.26 -0.42 -0.46
CA TYR A 223 -2.00 1.00 -0.24
C TYR A 223 -3.23 1.81 -0.65
N VAL A 224 -3.56 2.85 0.10
CA VAL A 224 -4.68 3.75 -0.23
C VAL A 224 -4.17 5.14 -0.56
N HIS A 225 -4.62 5.69 -1.67
CA HIS A 225 -4.33 7.05 -2.08
C HIS A 225 -5.40 7.57 -3.04
N ASP A 226 -5.86 8.80 -2.83
CA ASP A 226 -6.84 9.49 -3.68
C ASP A 226 -8.09 8.65 -4.00
N GLY A 227 -8.67 8.05 -2.94
CA GLY A 227 -9.88 7.23 -3.05
C GLY A 227 -9.70 5.89 -3.78
N GLN A 228 -8.46 5.49 -4.04
CA GLN A 228 -8.12 4.23 -4.69
C GLN A 228 -7.36 3.30 -3.74
N LEU A 229 -7.67 2.02 -3.82
CA LEU A 229 -6.92 0.96 -3.16
C LEU A 229 -6.03 0.27 -4.20
N TYR A 230 -4.75 0.33 -3.99
CA TYR A 230 -3.74 -0.36 -4.78
C TYR A 230 -3.43 -1.70 -4.12
N ILE A 231 -3.56 -2.79 -4.87
CA ILE A 231 -3.36 -4.16 -4.37
C ILE A 231 -2.21 -4.77 -5.15
N THR A 232 -1.12 -5.08 -4.48
CA THR A 232 0.04 -5.74 -5.09
C THR A 232 -0.19 -7.24 -5.15
N SER A 233 0.16 -7.86 -6.27
CA SER A 233 -0.06 -9.28 -6.51
C SER A 233 1.03 -9.86 -7.41
N GLY A 234 1.24 -11.17 -7.31
CA GLY A 234 2.07 -11.95 -8.19
C GLY A 234 3.50 -12.20 -7.70
N ASN A 235 4.01 -13.38 -8.07
CA ASN A 235 5.33 -13.87 -7.66
C ASN A 235 6.43 -13.59 -8.71
N GLY A 236 6.13 -12.78 -9.73
CA GLY A 236 7.09 -12.43 -10.80
C GLY A 236 7.35 -13.54 -11.80
N THR A 237 6.60 -14.65 -11.74
CA THR A 237 6.74 -15.75 -12.69
C THR A 237 5.86 -15.56 -13.94
N PRO A 238 6.13 -16.22 -15.07
CA PRO A 238 5.28 -16.10 -16.26
C PRO A 238 3.81 -16.49 -16.01
N ASN A 239 3.56 -17.42 -15.09
CA ASN A 239 2.21 -17.87 -14.75
C ASN A 239 1.54 -17.00 -13.66
N ASP A 240 2.33 -16.24 -12.91
CA ASP A 240 1.88 -15.36 -11.81
C ASP A 240 2.71 -14.07 -11.85
N ALA A 241 2.48 -13.29 -12.91
CA ALA A 241 3.20 -12.06 -13.16
C ALA A 241 2.90 -11.00 -12.09
N SER A 242 3.88 -10.18 -11.77
CA SER A 242 3.74 -9.06 -10.84
C SER A 242 2.77 -8.04 -11.40
N ARG A 243 1.68 -7.79 -10.69
CA ARG A 243 0.59 -6.87 -11.06
C ARG A 243 0.21 -5.98 -9.91
N LEU A 244 -0.25 -4.79 -10.27
CA LEU A 244 -0.87 -3.85 -9.36
C LEU A 244 -2.31 -3.64 -9.80
N TYR A 245 -3.25 -4.05 -8.96
CA TYR A 245 -4.67 -3.81 -9.17
C TYR A 245 -5.03 -2.47 -8.53
N VAL A 246 -5.69 -1.60 -9.28
CA VAL A 246 -6.16 -0.29 -8.83
C VAL A 246 -7.67 -0.32 -8.70
N TRP A 247 -8.15 -0.28 -7.48
CA TRP A 247 -9.55 -0.41 -7.11
C TRP A 247 -10.12 0.94 -6.67
N ASP A 248 -11.21 1.38 -7.29
CA ASP A 248 -11.96 2.56 -6.87
C ASP A 248 -12.81 2.20 -5.63
N LEU A 249 -12.50 2.81 -4.51
CA LEU A 249 -13.18 2.56 -3.25
C LEU A 249 -14.61 3.13 -3.22
N CYS A 250 -14.87 4.23 -3.90
CA CYS A 250 -16.18 4.86 -3.98
C CYS A 250 -17.09 4.10 -4.96
N GLY A 251 -16.60 3.90 -6.18
CA GLY A 251 -17.33 3.19 -7.24
C GLY A 251 -17.39 1.67 -7.04
N LYS A 252 -16.61 1.12 -6.11
CA LYS A 252 -16.47 -0.32 -5.84
C LYS A 252 -16.15 -1.12 -7.10
N MET A 253 -15.19 -0.63 -7.87
CA MET A 253 -14.85 -1.20 -9.17
C MET A 253 -13.35 -1.23 -9.42
N LEU A 254 -12.92 -2.22 -10.21
CA LEU A 254 -11.56 -2.23 -10.73
C LEU A 254 -11.40 -1.12 -11.78
N ARG A 255 -10.45 -0.22 -11.56
CA ARG A 255 -10.13 0.88 -12.48
C ARG A 255 -9.02 0.51 -13.44
N ASN A 256 -8.03 -0.23 -12.96
CA ASN A 256 -6.86 -0.57 -13.77
C ASN A 256 -6.15 -1.81 -13.23
N VAL A 257 -5.43 -2.49 -14.12
CA VAL A 257 -4.44 -3.51 -13.78
C VAL A 257 -3.13 -3.15 -14.46
N ILE A 258 -2.14 -2.79 -13.66
CA ILE A 258 -0.81 -2.46 -14.16
C ILE A 258 0.02 -3.75 -14.15
N ASP A 259 0.41 -4.24 -15.31
CA ASP A 259 1.28 -5.42 -15.45
C ASP A 259 2.74 -4.96 -15.43
N LEU A 260 3.48 -5.40 -14.44
CA LEU A 260 4.88 -5.03 -14.21
C LEU A 260 5.86 -6.12 -14.70
N SER A 261 5.40 -7.12 -15.45
CA SER A 261 6.23 -8.23 -15.92
C SER A 261 7.37 -7.80 -16.85
N THR A 262 7.24 -6.63 -17.49
CA THR A 262 8.30 -6.03 -18.31
C THR A 262 9.32 -5.25 -17.47
N ALA A 263 8.92 -4.77 -16.30
CA ALA A 263 9.77 -4.00 -15.40
C ALA A 263 10.56 -4.90 -14.43
N THR A 264 9.95 -5.98 -13.96
CA THR A 264 10.55 -6.90 -12.99
C THR A 264 10.03 -8.32 -13.15
N ARG A 265 10.90 -9.29 -12.86
CA ARG A 265 10.55 -10.71 -12.68
C ARG A 265 10.62 -11.13 -11.21
N ASP A 266 10.59 -10.18 -10.32
CA ASP A 266 10.66 -10.37 -8.87
C ASP A 266 9.26 -10.22 -8.28
N GLU A 267 9.03 -10.84 -7.13
CA GLU A 267 7.75 -10.80 -6.41
C GLU A 267 7.41 -9.37 -5.99
N LEU A 268 6.22 -8.89 -6.36
CA LEU A 268 5.75 -7.54 -6.01
C LEU A 268 5.19 -7.53 -4.58
N LYS A 269 5.76 -6.73 -3.71
CA LYS A 269 5.45 -6.71 -2.28
C LYS A 269 4.60 -5.53 -1.82
N ALA A 270 4.91 -4.34 -2.28
CA ALA A 270 4.26 -3.12 -1.81
C ALA A 270 4.30 -2.02 -2.87
N CYS A 271 3.48 -0.99 -2.66
CA CYS A 271 3.57 0.25 -3.42
C CYS A 271 3.22 1.44 -2.53
N SER A 272 3.61 2.63 -2.96
CA SER A 272 3.26 3.91 -2.34
C SER A 272 3.38 5.04 -3.36
N VAL A 273 2.56 6.07 -3.24
CA VAL A 273 2.65 7.29 -4.06
C VAL A 273 3.41 8.36 -3.29
N HIS A 274 4.40 8.96 -3.92
CA HIS A 274 5.17 10.05 -3.36
C HIS A 274 5.50 11.09 -4.43
N ASN A 275 5.21 12.37 -4.16
CA ASN A 275 5.44 13.48 -5.10
C ASN A 275 4.91 13.20 -6.51
N GLY A 276 3.68 12.68 -6.60
CA GLY A 276 3.01 12.37 -7.87
C GLY A 276 3.60 11.17 -8.63
N ALA A 277 4.54 10.45 -8.06
CA ALA A 277 5.09 9.24 -8.65
C ALA A 277 4.71 7.99 -7.83
N LEU A 278 4.42 6.90 -8.53
CA LEU A 278 4.16 5.61 -7.91
C LEU A 278 5.49 4.86 -7.74
N TYR A 279 5.77 4.48 -6.51
CA TYR A 279 6.88 3.59 -6.16
C TYR A 279 6.36 2.19 -5.91
N VAL A 280 7.09 1.19 -6.37
CA VAL A 280 6.79 -0.23 -6.11
C VAL A 280 8.01 -0.90 -5.52
N GLN A 281 7.78 -1.76 -4.54
CA GLN A 281 8.80 -2.57 -3.90
C GLN A 281 8.64 -4.03 -4.31
N THR A 282 9.75 -4.64 -4.71
CA THR A 282 9.86 -6.09 -4.92
C THR A 282 10.65 -6.74 -3.77
N GLN A 283 10.97 -8.02 -3.89
CA GLN A 283 11.85 -8.72 -2.94
C GLN A 283 13.26 -8.14 -2.86
N SER A 284 13.74 -7.47 -3.90
CA SER A 284 15.15 -7.05 -3.97
C SER A 284 15.35 -5.57 -4.19
N SER A 285 14.38 -4.88 -4.74
CA SER A 285 14.57 -3.53 -5.27
C SER A 285 13.33 -2.67 -5.10
N MET A 286 13.53 -1.36 -5.15
CA MET A 286 12.48 -0.37 -5.28
C MET A 286 12.56 0.26 -6.68
N TYR A 287 11.42 0.45 -7.30
CA TYR A 287 11.30 1.10 -8.62
C TYR A 287 10.38 2.30 -8.50
N LYS A 288 10.72 3.35 -9.22
CA LYS A 288 9.84 4.49 -9.50
C LYS A 288 9.22 4.27 -10.85
N LEU A 289 7.89 4.27 -10.94
CA LEU A 289 7.18 4.22 -12.21
C LEU A 289 7.05 5.64 -12.77
N ILE A 290 7.32 5.79 -14.05
CA ILE A 290 7.21 7.05 -14.78
C ILE A 290 6.02 6.89 -15.72
N PHE A 291 4.98 7.68 -15.50
CA PHE A 291 3.78 7.73 -16.31
C PHE A 291 3.88 8.79 -17.39
#